data_6244ca211ffbb10d83309e6e31264fda
#
_entry.id   6244ca211ffbb10d83309e6e31264fda
#
_cell.length_a   1.000
_cell.length_b   1.000
_cell.length_c   1.000
_cell.angle_alpha   90.00
_cell.angle_beta   90.00
_cell.angle_gamma   90.00
#
_symmetry.space_group_name_H-M   'P 1'
#
loop_
_entity.id
_entity.type
_entity.pdbx_description
1 polymer ?
#
loop_
_entity_poly.entity_id
_entity_poly.type
_entity_poly.pdbx_seq_one_letter_code
_entity_poly.pdbx_strand_id
1 'polypeptide(L)'
;MLLTVDIGNTNITLGVFEGKKLHVTFRMTTIQTRTSDEYGMVMCELLEHNDVKVEEITDVIVASVVPNVMHSLTSAIIKYF
;
A
#
# COMPACT_ATOMS: atom_id res chain seq x y z
N MET A 1 9.06 -9.99 -1.77
CA MET A 1 8.33 -9.68 -0.52
C MET A 1 6.85 -9.50 -0.79
N LEU A 2 6.03 -9.76 0.20
CA LEU A 2 4.57 -9.58 0.15
C LEU A 2 4.21 -8.23 0.78
N LEU A 3 3.44 -7.43 0.06
CA LEU A 3 2.84 -6.20 0.59
C LEU A 3 1.39 -6.48 0.96
N THR A 4 1.02 -6.22 2.21
CA THR A 4 -0.36 -6.26 2.66
C THR A 4 -0.88 -4.83 2.80
N VAL A 5 -2.10 -4.59 2.32
CA VAL A 5 -2.73 -3.27 2.36
C VAL A 5 -4.10 -3.42 2.99
N ASP A 6 -4.28 -2.83 4.17
CA ASP A 6 -5.54 -2.86 4.90
C ASP A 6 -6.13 -1.47 4.90
N ILE A 7 -7.23 -1.29 4.16
CA ILE A 7 -7.86 0.02 3.96
C ILE A 7 -9.01 0.19 4.95
N GLY A 8 -8.77 1.04 5.96
CA GLY A 8 -9.80 1.44 6.91
C GLY A 8 -10.36 2.82 6.56
N ASN A 9 -11.38 3.25 7.29
CA ASN A 9 -12.03 4.55 7.08
C ASN A 9 -11.09 5.73 7.37
N THR A 10 -10.19 5.56 8.32
CA THR A 10 -9.30 6.63 8.80
C THR A 10 -7.88 6.45 8.32
N ASN A 11 -7.40 5.21 8.36
CA ASN A 11 -6.01 4.89 8.01
C ASN A 11 -5.94 3.69 7.07
N ILE A 12 -4.91 3.71 6.24
CA ILE A 12 -4.49 2.58 5.43
C ILE A 12 -3.22 2.05 6.09
N THR A 13 -3.25 0.79 6.50
CA THR A 13 -2.08 0.14 7.12
C THR A 13 -1.41 -0.76 6.08
N LEU A 14 -0.11 -0.57 5.93
CA LEU A 14 0.68 -1.37 5.01
C LEU A 14 1.67 -2.22 5.81
N GLY A 15 1.82 -3.47 5.40
CA GLY A 15 2.79 -4.38 6.00
C GLY A 15 3.63 -5.03 4.92
N VAL A 16 4.91 -5.15 5.16
CA VAL A 16 5.83 -5.84 4.24
C VAL A 16 6.32 -7.11 4.93
N PHE A 17 6.07 -8.24 4.29
CA PHE A 17 6.47 -9.54 4.80
C PHE A 17 7.55 -10.16 3.93
N GLU A 18 8.54 -10.74 4.59
CA GLU A 18 9.53 -11.60 3.96
C GLU A 18 9.27 -13.02 4.46
N GLY A 19 8.66 -13.85 3.61
CA GLY A 19 8.14 -15.14 4.04
C GLY A 19 7.02 -14.94 5.07
N LYS A 20 7.19 -15.55 6.25
CA LYS A 20 6.23 -15.40 7.36
C LYS A 20 6.60 -14.28 8.34
N LYS A 21 7.73 -13.62 8.09
CA LYS A 21 8.25 -12.61 9.00
C LYS A 21 7.82 -11.21 8.57
N LEU A 22 7.20 -10.47 9.49
CA LEU A 22 6.89 -9.07 9.26
C LEU A 22 8.19 -8.26 9.30
N HIS A 23 8.50 -7.60 8.18
CA HIS A 23 9.71 -6.82 8.03
C HIS A 23 9.49 -5.38 8.52
N VAL A 24 8.42 -4.73 8.08
CA VAL A 24 8.09 -3.36 8.45
C VAL A 24 6.59 -3.11 8.27
N THR A 25 6.03 -2.22 9.11
CA THR A 25 4.68 -1.69 8.94
C THR A 25 4.71 -0.18 8.93
N PHE A 26 3.78 0.43 8.21
CA PHE A 26 3.58 1.86 8.21
C PHE A 26 2.12 2.17 7.85
N ARG A 27 1.72 3.40 8.10
CA ARG A 27 0.34 3.84 7.86
C ARG A 27 0.32 5.14 7.08
N MET A 28 -0.77 5.33 6.34
CA MET A 28 -1.07 6.60 5.71
C MET A 28 -2.53 6.94 5.99
N THR A 29 -2.85 8.21 5.96
CA THR A 29 -4.22 8.67 6.15
C THR A 29 -5.08 8.27 4.94
N THR A 30 -6.29 7.77 5.23
CA THR A 30 -7.27 7.49 4.19
C THR A 30 -7.88 8.82 3.72
N ILE A 31 -7.62 9.17 2.47
CA ILE A 31 -8.19 10.37 1.84
C ILE A 31 -8.92 9.92 0.57
N GLN A 32 -10.25 9.96 0.61
CA GLN A 32 -11.08 9.42 -0.47
C GLN A 32 -10.93 10.15 -1.80
N THR A 33 -10.49 11.39 -1.76
CA THR A 33 -10.30 12.22 -2.95
C THR A 33 -8.92 12.08 -3.59
N ARG A 34 -8.03 11.27 -3.02
CA ARG A 34 -6.73 11.02 -3.63
C ARG A 34 -6.86 10.29 -4.95
N THR A 35 -6.04 10.69 -5.91
CA THR A 35 -5.91 9.98 -7.18
C THR A 35 -5.06 8.72 -7.01
N SER A 36 -5.11 7.83 -8.00
CA SER A 36 -4.25 6.65 -8.01
C SER A 36 -2.77 7.03 -8.01
N ASP A 37 -2.39 8.11 -8.71
CA ASP A 37 -1.01 8.58 -8.72
C ASP A 37 -0.56 9.06 -7.35
N GLU A 38 -1.42 9.78 -6.63
CA GLU A 38 -1.11 10.23 -5.27
C GLU A 38 -0.91 9.06 -4.31
N TYR A 39 -1.78 8.05 -4.36
CA TYR A 39 -1.62 6.85 -3.55
C TYR A 39 -0.34 6.10 -3.92
N GLY A 40 -0.07 5.94 -5.21
CA GLY A 40 1.12 5.25 -5.70
C GLY A 40 2.40 5.91 -5.25
N MET A 41 2.48 7.24 -5.37
CA MET A 41 3.65 8.00 -4.96
C MET A 41 3.90 7.90 -3.45
N VAL A 42 2.84 8.05 -2.64
CA VAL A 42 2.98 7.95 -1.19
C VAL A 42 3.43 6.55 -0.78
N MET A 43 2.85 5.50 -1.36
CA MET A 43 3.26 4.13 -1.06
C MET A 43 4.70 3.86 -1.45
N CYS A 44 5.13 4.30 -2.63
CA CYS A 44 6.51 4.14 -3.08
C CYS A 44 7.49 4.88 -2.16
N GLU A 45 7.17 6.10 -1.77
CA GLU A 45 8.00 6.89 -0.85
C GLU A 45 8.12 6.22 0.52
N LEU A 46 7.01 5.70 1.05
CA LEU A 46 7.01 5.01 2.34
C LEU A 46 7.86 3.74 2.29
N LEU A 47 7.75 2.95 1.24
CA LEU A 47 8.58 1.76 1.05
C LEU A 47 10.05 2.15 0.97
N GLU A 48 10.39 3.11 0.12
CA GLU A 48 11.77 3.55 -0.08
C GLU A 48 12.38 4.09 1.21
N HIS A 49 11.60 4.87 1.97
CA HIS A 49 12.04 5.41 3.26
C HIS A 49 12.35 4.30 4.28
N ASN A 50 11.71 3.15 4.14
CA ASN A 50 11.93 1.98 4.99
C ASN A 50 12.87 0.95 4.37
N ASP A 51 13.68 1.37 3.40
CA ASP A 51 14.68 0.54 2.71
C ASP A 51 14.10 -0.67 1.97
N VAL A 52 12.87 -0.55 1.50
CA VAL A 52 12.23 -1.56 0.66
C VAL A 52 12.08 -1.02 -0.75
N LYS A 53 12.71 -1.69 -1.71
CA LYS A 53 12.57 -1.31 -3.12
C LYS A 53 11.25 -1.84 -3.67
N VAL A 54 10.62 -1.04 -4.52
CA VAL A 54 9.36 -1.44 -5.17
C VAL A 54 9.53 -2.78 -5.91
N GLU A 55 10.68 -2.98 -6.54
CA GLU A 55 10.99 -4.21 -7.28
C GLU A 55 11.04 -5.45 -6.38
N GLU A 56 11.22 -5.29 -5.08
CA GLU A 56 11.23 -6.39 -4.12
C GLU A 56 9.82 -6.90 -3.79
N ILE A 57 8.79 -6.12 -4.12
CA ILE A 57 7.40 -6.51 -3.90
C ILE A 57 6.95 -7.40 -5.06
N THR A 58 6.67 -8.65 -4.76
CA THR A 58 6.26 -9.65 -5.76
C THR A 58 4.77 -9.95 -5.72
N ASP A 59 4.13 -9.73 -4.58
CA ASP A 59 2.71 -9.99 -4.39
C ASP A 59 2.09 -8.91 -3.51
N VAL A 60 0.81 -8.63 -3.73
CA VAL A 60 0.06 -7.66 -2.93
C VAL A 60 -1.29 -8.25 -2.56
N ILE A 61 -1.63 -8.17 -1.27
CA ILE A 61 -2.95 -8.54 -0.75
C ILE A 61 -3.62 -7.28 -0.23
N VAL A 62 -4.84 -7.04 -0.71
CA VAL A 62 -5.62 -5.85 -0.32
C VAL A 62 -6.90 -6.27 0.36
N ALA A 63 -7.15 -5.71 1.55
CA ALA A 63 -8.43 -5.81 2.25
C ALA A 63 -8.98 -4.40 2.42
N SER A 64 -10.28 -4.22 2.21
CA SER A 64 -10.89 -2.89 2.28
C SER A 64 -12.31 -2.93 2.81
N VAL A 65 -12.66 -1.89 3.59
CA VAL A 65 -14.03 -1.56 3.97
C VAL A 65 -14.49 -0.26 3.32
N VAL A 66 -13.68 0.32 2.42
CA VAL A 66 -13.94 1.62 1.77
C VAL A 66 -13.88 1.44 0.25
N PRO A 67 -15.01 1.15 -0.42
CA PRO A 67 -15.03 0.83 -1.85
C PRO A 67 -14.44 1.92 -2.77
N ASN A 68 -14.70 3.18 -2.47
CA ASN A 68 -14.20 4.29 -3.30
C ASN A 68 -12.67 4.39 -3.28
N VAL A 69 -12.08 4.16 -2.12
CA VAL A 69 -10.62 4.15 -1.96
C VAL A 69 -10.02 2.91 -2.62
N MET A 70 -10.74 1.79 -2.54
CA MET A 70 -10.31 0.52 -3.12
C MET A 70 -10.02 0.65 -4.62
N HIS A 71 -10.87 1.34 -5.36
CA HIS A 71 -10.69 1.54 -6.80
C HIS A 71 -9.38 2.31 -7.10
N SER A 72 -9.20 3.46 -6.48
CA SER A 72 -8.02 4.29 -6.69
C SER A 72 -6.74 3.59 -6.25
N LEU A 73 -6.78 2.91 -5.12
CA LEU A 73 -5.62 2.21 -4.58
C LEU A 73 -5.25 1.00 -5.42
N THR A 74 -6.22 0.23 -5.88
CA THR A 74 -5.98 -0.91 -6.76
C THR A 74 -5.35 -0.46 -8.08
N SER A 75 -5.84 0.64 -8.64
CA SER A 75 -5.24 1.24 -9.83
C SER A 75 -3.80 1.67 -9.58
N ALA A 76 -3.51 2.24 -8.42
CA ALA A 76 -2.16 2.62 -8.02
C ALA A 76 -1.24 1.40 -7.95
N ILE A 77 -1.70 0.32 -7.35
CA ILE A 77 -0.91 -0.91 -7.23
C ILE A 77 -0.58 -1.48 -8.61
N ILE A 78 -1.55 -1.54 -9.50
CA ILE A 78 -1.34 -2.06 -10.86
C ILE A 78 -0.33 -1.19 -11.61
N LYS A 79 -0.39 0.13 -11.44
CA LYS A 79 0.48 1.06 -12.16
C LYS A 79 1.90 1.13 -11.61
N TYR A 80 2.07 1.06 -10.29
CA TYR A 80 3.37 1.29 -9.63
C TYR A 80 4.05 0.04 -9.11
N PHE A 81 3.33 -1.05 -9.02
CA PHE A 81 3.85 -2.34 -8.56
C PHE A 81 3.56 -3.44 -9.59
#